data_8220f5181c01ab63f9b3eedadb398bdb
#
_entry.id   8220f5181c01ab63f9b3eedadb398bdb
#
_cell.length_a   1.000
_cell.length_b   1.000
_cell.length_c   1.000
_cell.angle_alpha   90.00
_cell.angle_beta   90.00
_cell.angle_gamma   90.00
#
_symmetry.space_group_name_H-M   'P 1'
#
loop_
_entity.id
_entity.type
_entity.pdbx_description
1 polymer ?
#
loop_
_entity_poly.entity_id
_entity_poly.type
_entity_poly.pdbx_seq_one_letter_code
_entity_poly.pdbx_strand_id
1 'polypeptide(L)'
;MDNRSGKIGEAYVRRLLQEKGYRILESNFHSRYGEIDIIAEDGKYVVFVEVKTRAPGSLVRPLEAVTASKRKKIIRTALYYLSAHPTRLQPRFDTAGLTTDRAGKTVQSVEYIENSFDGHGLS
;
A
#
# COMPACT_ATOMS: atom_id res chain seq x y z
N MET A 1 -20.88 -3.52 2.55
CA MET A 1 -19.87 -3.79 1.53
C MET A 1 -18.90 -4.84 2.02
N ASP A 2 -18.63 -5.83 1.20
CA ASP A 2 -17.76 -6.93 1.58
C ASP A 2 -16.30 -6.57 1.36
N ASN A 3 -15.51 -6.54 2.43
CA ASN A 3 -14.09 -6.18 2.37
C ASN A 3 -13.17 -7.40 2.39
N ARG A 4 -13.71 -8.60 2.17
CA ARG A 4 -12.89 -9.82 2.25
C ARG A 4 -11.75 -9.84 1.26
N SER A 5 -11.98 -9.44 0.01
CA SER A 5 -10.92 -9.43 -1.00
C SER A 5 -9.83 -8.41 -0.66
N GLY A 6 -10.21 -7.24 -0.13
CA GLY A 6 -9.25 -6.24 0.31
C GLY A 6 -8.38 -6.73 1.44
N LYS A 7 -8.99 -7.39 2.44
CA LYS A 7 -8.26 -7.96 3.57
C LYS A 7 -7.32 -9.08 3.15
N ILE A 8 -7.75 -9.92 2.21
CA ILE A 8 -6.93 -10.99 1.67
C ILE A 8 -5.72 -10.42 0.94
N GLY A 9 -5.92 -9.37 0.13
CA GLY A 9 -4.84 -8.70 -0.57
C GLY A 9 -3.82 -8.09 0.38
N GLU A 10 -4.30 -7.38 1.40
CA GLU A 10 -3.42 -6.77 2.40
C GLU A 10 -2.62 -7.83 3.17
N ALA A 11 -3.28 -8.91 3.57
CA ALA A 11 -2.60 -10.00 4.27
C ALA A 11 -1.53 -10.65 3.38
N TYR A 12 -1.83 -10.84 2.11
CA TYR A 12 -0.89 -11.38 1.14
C TYR A 12 0.35 -10.49 1.01
N VAL A 13 0.13 -9.18 0.88
CA VAL A 13 1.23 -8.24 0.71
C VAL A 13 2.08 -8.14 1.99
N ARG A 14 1.47 -8.17 3.17
CA ARG A 14 2.23 -8.19 4.42
C ARG A 14 3.17 -9.39 4.48
N ARG A 15 2.66 -10.57 4.11
CA ARG A 15 3.48 -11.79 4.09
C ARG A 15 4.61 -11.67 3.07
N LEU A 16 4.29 -11.15 1.89
CA LEU A 16 5.29 -10.94 0.83
C LEU A 16 6.43 -10.06 1.33
N LEU A 17 6.09 -8.96 2.01
CA LEU A 17 7.09 -8.04 2.55
C LEU A 17 7.91 -8.70 3.67
N GLN A 18 7.26 -9.43 4.55
CA GLN A 18 7.95 -10.14 5.63
C GLN A 18 8.94 -11.17 5.08
N GLU A 19 8.56 -11.89 4.04
CA GLU A 19 9.44 -12.87 3.39
C GLU A 19 10.66 -12.20 2.76
N LYS A 20 10.53 -10.94 2.35
CA LYS A 20 11.64 -10.15 1.83
C LYS A 20 12.49 -9.49 2.91
N GLY A 21 12.15 -9.69 4.18
CA GLY A 21 12.90 -9.13 5.30
C GLY A 21 12.39 -7.81 5.83
N TYR A 22 11.23 -7.35 5.38
CA TYR A 22 10.62 -6.13 5.90
C TYR A 22 9.95 -6.39 7.24
N ARG A 23 9.98 -5.39 8.10
CA ARG A 23 9.21 -5.39 9.34
C ARG A 23 7.96 -4.55 9.16
N ILE A 24 6.79 -5.13 9.46
CA ILE A 24 5.52 -4.40 9.37
C ILE A 24 5.39 -3.51 10.60
N LEU A 25 5.24 -2.21 10.37
CA LEU A 25 5.08 -1.23 11.45
C LEU A 25 3.62 -0.97 11.75
N GLU A 26 2.79 -0.83 10.71
CA GLU A 26 1.37 -0.56 10.86
C GLU A 26 0.59 -1.23 9.74
N SER A 27 -0.65 -1.61 10.05
CA SER A 27 -1.62 -2.07 9.07
C SER A 27 -2.86 -1.20 9.21
N ASN A 28 -3.40 -0.74 8.07
CA ASN A 28 -4.61 0.10 8.04
C ASN A 28 -4.46 1.34 8.92
N PHE A 29 -3.38 2.09 8.70
CA PHE A 29 -3.14 3.31 9.43
C PHE A 29 -4.08 4.42 8.95
N HIS A 30 -4.79 5.04 9.88
CA HIS A 30 -5.79 6.07 9.58
C HIS A 30 -5.38 7.42 10.16
N SER A 31 -5.72 8.48 9.42
CA SER A 31 -5.61 9.86 9.91
C SER A 31 -6.76 10.67 9.31
N ARG A 32 -6.87 11.93 9.73
CA ARG A 32 -7.85 12.83 9.12
C ARG A 32 -7.55 13.13 7.64
N TYR A 33 -6.33 12.84 7.18
CA TYR A 33 -5.95 13.08 5.79
C TYR A 33 -6.25 11.90 4.88
N GLY A 34 -6.43 10.71 5.45
CA GLY A 34 -6.66 9.50 4.69
C GLY A 34 -6.10 8.29 5.42
N GLU A 35 -5.85 7.23 4.65
CA GLU A 35 -5.36 5.96 5.21
C GLU A 35 -4.24 5.39 4.36
N ILE A 36 -3.41 4.55 4.99
CA ILE A 36 -2.34 3.80 4.33
C ILE A 36 -2.52 2.34 4.72
N ASP A 37 -2.55 1.47 3.72
CA ASP A 37 -2.83 0.06 3.95
C ASP A 37 -1.75 -0.64 4.76
N ILE A 38 -0.47 -0.39 4.43
CA ILE A 38 0.66 -1.01 5.12
C ILE A 38 1.79 0.00 5.25
N ILE A 39 2.39 0.07 6.44
CA ILE A 39 3.65 0.79 6.66
C ILE A 39 4.67 -0.24 7.12
N ALA A 40 5.81 -0.29 6.44
CA ALA A 40 6.85 -1.28 6.71
C ALA A 40 8.24 -0.65 6.60
N GLU A 41 9.26 -1.36 7.08
CA GLU A 41 10.64 -0.89 6.94
C GLU A 41 11.58 -2.05 6.64
N ASP A 42 12.70 -1.75 5.97
CA ASP A 42 13.73 -2.75 5.67
C ASP A 42 15.12 -2.36 6.19
N GLY A 43 15.20 -1.34 7.03
CA GLY A 43 16.47 -0.83 7.54
C GLY A 43 17.07 0.30 6.68
N LYS A 44 16.59 0.47 5.46
CA LYS A 44 17.00 1.54 4.56
C LYS A 44 15.83 2.47 4.24
N TYR A 45 14.67 1.89 4.00
CA TYR A 45 13.47 2.63 3.65
C TYR A 45 12.37 2.40 4.68
N VAL A 46 11.56 3.44 4.91
CA VAL A 46 10.23 3.29 5.47
C VAL A 46 9.27 3.35 4.28
N VAL A 47 8.46 2.30 4.12
CA VAL A 47 7.67 2.09 2.92
C VAL A 47 6.19 2.22 3.23
N PHE A 48 5.51 3.05 2.46
CA PHE A 48 4.08 3.26 2.56
C PHE A 48 3.43 2.58 1.36
N VAL A 49 2.63 1.55 1.62
CA VAL A 49 2.12 0.67 0.57
C VAL A 49 0.62 0.83 0.40
N GLU A 50 0.21 1.12 -0.82
CA GLU A 50 -1.19 1.09 -1.24
C GLU A 50 -1.48 -0.25 -1.89
N VAL A 51 -2.51 -0.94 -1.39
CA VAL A 51 -2.89 -2.26 -1.88
C VAL A 51 -4.21 -2.15 -2.63
N LYS A 52 -4.22 -2.57 -3.89
CA LYS A 52 -5.43 -2.59 -4.72
C LYS A 52 -5.73 -4.00 -5.15
N THR A 53 -6.94 -4.46 -4.86
CA THR A 53 -7.40 -5.80 -5.19
C THR A 53 -8.57 -5.71 -6.16
N ARG A 54 -8.53 -6.51 -7.22
CA ARG A 54 -9.59 -6.57 -8.23
C ARG A 54 -9.95 -8.02 -8.52
N ALA A 55 -11.23 -8.22 -8.88
CA ALA A 55 -11.70 -9.51 -9.33
C ALA A 55 -11.27 -9.74 -10.79
N PRO A 56 -11.26 -10.99 -11.27
CA PRO A 56 -10.96 -11.28 -12.66
C PRO A 56 -11.94 -10.58 -13.59
N GLY A 57 -11.47 -10.14 -14.75
CA GLY A 57 -12.31 -9.48 -15.74
C GLY A 57 -12.57 -8.01 -15.48
N SER A 58 -11.95 -7.44 -14.45
CA SER A 58 -12.04 -6.01 -14.21
C SER A 58 -11.42 -5.25 -15.39
N LEU A 59 -12.11 -4.21 -15.86
CA LEU A 59 -11.62 -3.37 -16.95
C LEU A 59 -10.49 -2.44 -16.53
N VAL A 60 -10.37 -2.21 -15.23
CA VAL A 60 -9.35 -1.29 -14.68
C VAL A 60 -8.24 -2.13 -14.05
N ARG A 61 -7.01 -1.93 -14.51
CA ARG A 61 -5.85 -2.57 -13.89
C ARG A 61 -5.70 -2.06 -12.46
N PRO A 62 -5.32 -2.92 -11.49
CA PRO A 62 -5.22 -2.50 -10.09
C PRO A 62 -4.36 -1.26 -9.89
N LEU A 63 -3.21 -1.17 -10.57
CA LEU A 63 -2.29 -0.04 -10.40
C LEU A 63 -2.82 1.26 -10.97
N GLU A 64 -3.73 1.21 -11.92
CA GLU A 64 -4.34 2.40 -12.52
C GLU A 64 -5.35 3.06 -11.59
N ALA A 65 -5.72 2.40 -10.49
CA ALA A 65 -6.68 2.94 -9.53
C ALA A 65 -6.09 3.99 -8.60
N VAL A 66 -4.78 4.20 -8.61
CA VAL A 66 -4.12 5.17 -7.72
C VAL A 66 -4.05 6.52 -8.41
N THR A 67 -5.08 7.35 -8.21
CA THR A 67 -5.21 8.66 -8.83
C THR A 67 -4.29 9.69 -8.16
N ALA A 68 -4.11 10.84 -8.82
CA ALA A 68 -3.34 11.95 -8.25
C ALA A 68 -3.93 12.43 -6.92
N SER A 69 -5.26 12.48 -6.81
CA SER A 69 -5.94 12.86 -5.58
C SER A 69 -5.62 11.87 -4.45
N LYS A 70 -5.64 10.59 -4.76
CA LYS A 70 -5.31 9.54 -3.79
C LYS A 70 -3.86 9.61 -3.35
N ARG A 71 -2.95 9.86 -4.29
CA ARG A 71 -1.52 10.01 -3.97
C ARG A 71 -1.28 11.14 -2.99
N LYS A 72 -1.94 12.28 -3.18
CA LYS A 72 -1.83 13.41 -2.26
C LYS A 72 -2.27 13.03 -0.85
N LYS A 73 -3.37 12.30 -0.73
CA LYS A 73 -3.87 11.85 0.57
C LYS A 73 -2.89 10.89 1.24
N ILE A 74 -2.33 9.97 0.48
CA ILE A 74 -1.34 9.02 0.99
C ILE A 74 -0.11 9.76 1.48
N ILE A 75 0.40 10.71 0.69
CA ILE A 75 1.60 11.46 1.08
C ILE A 75 1.35 12.29 2.33
N ARG A 76 0.21 12.95 2.43
CA ARG A 76 -0.14 13.71 3.65
C ARG A 76 -0.25 12.81 4.87
N THR A 77 -0.86 11.64 4.72
CA THR A 77 -0.96 10.67 5.80
C THR A 77 0.41 10.16 6.21
N ALA A 78 1.30 9.93 5.24
CA ALA A 78 2.67 9.51 5.51
C ALA A 78 3.45 10.58 6.26
N LEU A 79 3.31 11.84 5.87
CA LEU A 79 3.95 12.96 6.57
C LEU A 79 3.47 13.06 8.01
N TYR A 80 2.16 12.88 8.22
CA TYR A 80 1.60 12.85 9.56
C TYR A 80 2.20 11.71 10.39
N TYR A 81 2.28 10.51 9.81
CA TYR A 81 2.89 9.37 10.49
C TYR A 81 4.34 9.67 10.87
N LEU A 82 5.12 10.19 9.93
CA LEU A 82 6.54 10.49 10.16
C LEU A 82 6.75 11.59 11.20
N SER A 83 5.82 12.53 11.31
CA SER A 83 5.92 13.56 12.36
C SER A 83 5.75 12.95 13.75
N ALA A 84 4.94 11.93 13.88
CA ALA A 84 4.72 11.22 15.14
C ALA A 84 5.74 10.11 15.40
N HIS A 85 6.37 9.60 14.35
CA HIS A 85 7.33 8.50 14.41
C HIS A 85 8.59 8.88 13.61
N PRO A 86 9.41 9.80 14.12
CA PRO A 86 10.60 10.24 13.40
C PRO A 86 11.54 9.08 13.11
N THR A 87 12.15 9.08 11.93
CA THR A 87 13.06 8.04 11.51
C THR A 87 14.13 8.62 10.59
N ARG A 88 15.28 7.97 10.51
CA ARG A 88 16.34 8.31 9.56
C ARG A 88 16.17 7.61 8.22
N LEU A 89 15.21 6.68 8.14
CA LEU A 89 14.98 5.92 6.92
C LEU A 89 14.39 6.82 5.83
N GLN A 90 14.72 6.50 4.59
CA GLN A 90 14.16 7.22 3.44
C GLN A 90 12.72 6.78 3.20
N PRO A 91 11.78 7.72 3.05
CA PRO A 91 10.40 7.33 2.69
C PRO A 91 10.34 6.84 1.25
N ARG A 92 9.50 5.81 1.04
CA ARG A 92 9.26 5.26 -0.28
C ARG A 92 7.78 4.88 -0.40
N PHE A 93 7.17 5.17 -1.53
CA PHE A 93 5.76 4.88 -1.79
C PHE A 93 5.64 3.76 -2.81
N ASP A 94 5.08 2.65 -2.37
CA ASP A 94 4.92 1.47 -3.19
C ASP A 94 3.45 1.17 -3.46
N THR A 95 3.17 0.49 -4.55
CA THR A 95 1.81 0.08 -4.91
C THR A 95 1.80 -1.40 -5.22
N ALA A 96 0.86 -2.11 -4.62
CA ALA A 96 0.65 -3.53 -4.90
C ALA A 96 -0.74 -3.71 -5.52
N GLY A 97 -0.77 -4.28 -6.71
CA GLY A 97 -2.00 -4.61 -7.41
C GLY A 97 -2.19 -6.12 -7.44
N LEU A 98 -3.32 -6.58 -6.96
CA LEU A 98 -3.61 -8.01 -6.90
C LEU A 98 -4.90 -8.34 -7.63
N THR A 99 -4.91 -9.51 -8.26
CA THR A 99 -6.12 -10.06 -8.84
C THR A 99 -6.49 -11.31 -8.06
N THR A 100 -7.76 -11.40 -7.65
CA THR A 100 -8.28 -12.57 -6.94
C THR A 100 -9.09 -13.44 -7.87
N ASP A 101 -9.51 -14.61 -7.39
CA ASP A 101 -10.54 -15.40 -8.04
C ASP A 101 -11.89 -14.69 -7.93
N ARG A 102 -12.91 -15.23 -8.59
CA ARG A 102 -14.25 -14.63 -8.58
C ARG A 102 -14.85 -14.53 -7.19
N ALA A 103 -14.52 -15.48 -6.32
CA ALA A 103 -15.03 -15.51 -4.95
C ALA A 103 -14.29 -14.53 -4.04
N GLY A 104 -13.18 -13.94 -4.50
CA GLY A 104 -12.36 -13.04 -3.69
C GLY A 104 -11.62 -13.74 -2.58
N LYS A 105 -11.38 -15.05 -2.71
CA LYS A 105 -10.78 -15.87 -1.65
C LYS A 105 -9.32 -16.20 -1.89
N THR A 106 -8.88 -16.16 -3.15
CA THR A 106 -7.53 -16.59 -3.51
C THR A 106 -6.87 -15.54 -4.38
N VAL A 107 -5.63 -15.19 -4.07
CA VAL A 107 -4.85 -14.28 -4.90
C VAL A 107 -4.30 -15.07 -6.08
N GLN A 108 -4.64 -14.63 -7.30
CA GLN A 108 -4.21 -15.27 -8.54
C GLN A 108 -2.96 -14.63 -9.12
N SER A 109 -2.82 -13.31 -8.94
CA SER A 109 -1.65 -12.61 -9.42
C SER A 109 -1.36 -11.41 -8.55
N VAL A 110 -0.09 -11.01 -8.50
CA VAL A 110 0.34 -9.82 -7.80
C VAL A 110 1.32 -9.06 -8.67
N GLU A 111 1.18 -7.74 -8.68
CA GLU A 111 2.10 -6.83 -9.32
C GLU A 111 2.53 -5.82 -8.27
N TYR A 112 3.81 -5.85 -7.88
CA TYR A 112 4.33 -4.96 -6.84
C TYR A 112 5.29 -3.98 -7.48
N ILE A 113 5.03 -2.68 -7.31
CA ILE A 113 5.86 -1.63 -7.89
C ILE A 113 6.46 -0.82 -6.76
N GLU A 114 7.78 -0.91 -6.60
CA GLU A 114 8.52 -0.08 -5.68
C GLU A 114 8.62 1.33 -6.22
N ASN A 115 8.52 2.30 -5.29
CA ASN A 115 8.69 3.71 -5.64
C ASN A 115 7.78 4.12 -6.79
N SER A 116 6.51 3.73 -6.71
CA SER A 116 5.55 3.95 -7.77
C SER A 116 5.20 5.42 -7.97
N PHE A 117 5.39 6.24 -6.93
CA PHE A 117 5.29 7.70 -7.02
C PHE A 117 6.12 8.30 -5.88
N ASP A 118 6.46 9.60 -5.98
CA ASP A 118 7.26 10.26 -4.95
C ASP A 118 6.47 11.38 -4.28
N GLY A 119 7.02 11.90 -3.18
CA GLY A 119 6.44 12.99 -2.44
C GLY A 119 6.79 14.38 -2.96
N HIS A 120 7.47 14.45 -4.10
CA HIS A 120 7.88 15.70 -4.70
C HIS A 120 6.64 16.54 -5.05
N GLY A 121 6.65 17.80 -4.69
CA GLY A 121 5.52 18.67 -4.97
C GLY A 121 4.54 18.83 -3.84
N LEU A 122 4.80 18.21 -2.68
CA LEU A 122 3.99 18.41 -1.48
C LEU A 122 4.70 19.25 -0.42
N SER A 123 5.83 19.71 -0.73
CA SER A 123 6.56 20.63 0.15
C SER A 123 5.88 21.99 0.18
#